data_71b0e840d855ced3bd54aab8e5c19602
#
_entry.id   71b0e840d855ced3bd54aab8e5c19602
#
_cell.length_a   1.000
_cell.length_b   1.000
_cell.length_c   1.000
_cell.angle_alpha   90.00
_cell.angle_beta   90.00
_cell.angle_gamma   90.00
#
_symmetry.space_group_name_H-M   'P 1'
#
loop_
_entity.id
_entity.type
_entity.pdbx_description
1 polymer ?
#
loop_
_entity_poly.entity_id
_entity_poly.type
_entity_poly.pdbx_seq_one_letter_code
_entity_poly.pdbx_strand_id
1 'polypeptide(L)'
;PLSNLDAALRVQTRIEIAKLHSQLTATMIYVTHDQVEAMTLADRIVVLNNGVIEQVGTPIELYNSPKNQFVAEFIGSPKMNIIDLEGEQKSSLINIQAPNQSAKIGIRPEHFRVASNGSSKLQGTVRHIENLGEHLLCYINLGKDYEITAKLDVSSEINISEVIQLDWQKNHEHFFNSSGISIN
;
A
#
# COMPACT_ATOMS: atom_id res chain seq x y z
N PRO A 1 16.17 -12.97 -8.78
CA PRO A 1 17.19 -14.06 -8.61
C PRO A 1 16.83 -15.05 -7.52
N LEU A 2 16.12 -14.59 -6.44
CA LEU A 2 15.81 -15.46 -5.29
C LEU A 2 14.44 -16.17 -5.40
N SER A 3 13.68 -15.97 -6.46
CA SER A 3 12.31 -16.48 -6.61
C SER A 3 12.18 -18.01 -6.53
N ASN A 4 13.24 -18.74 -6.89
CA ASN A 4 13.26 -20.22 -6.90
C ASN A 4 13.66 -20.82 -5.53
N LEU A 5 13.96 -20.01 -4.53
CA LEU A 5 14.32 -20.48 -3.20
C LEU A 5 13.06 -20.62 -2.33
N ASP A 6 13.12 -21.55 -1.38
CA ASP A 6 12.11 -21.60 -0.31
C ASP A 6 12.15 -20.33 0.56
N ALA A 7 11.10 -20.10 1.35
CA ALA A 7 10.95 -18.88 2.12
C ALA A 7 12.08 -18.65 3.13
N ALA A 8 12.52 -19.69 3.84
CA ALA A 8 13.57 -19.58 4.85
C ALA A 8 14.93 -19.27 4.21
N LEU A 9 15.27 -19.96 3.13
CA LEU A 9 16.52 -19.76 2.39
C LEU A 9 16.55 -18.37 1.73
N ARG A 10 15.40 -17.89 1.24
CA ARG A 10 15.26 -16.53 0.68
C ARG A 10 15.58 -15.44 1.72
N VAL A 11 15.07 -15.57 2.95
CA VAL A 11 15.38 -14.66 4.05
C VAL A 11 16.88 -14.70 4.36
N GLN A 12 17.45 -15.89 4.52
CA GLN A 12 18.87 -16.07 4.82
C GLN A 12 19.75 -15.43 3.73
N THR A 13 19.44 -15.67 2.47
CA THR A 13 20.22 -15.14 1.34
C THR A 13 20.16 -13.61 1.29
N ARG A 14 18.99 -13.00 1.56
CA ARG A 14 18.90 -11.52 1.65
C ARG A 14 19.81 -10.97 2.73
N ILE A 15 19.85 -11.59 3.91
CA ILE A 15 20.72 -11.18 5.00
C ILE A 15 22.19 -11.24 4.58
N GLU A 16 22.60 -12.32 3.91
CA GLU A 16 23.98 -12.48 3.44
C GLU A 16 24.36 -11.44 2.35
N ILE A 17 23.43 -11.13 1.42
CA ILE A 17 23.63 -10.08 0.42
C ILE A 17 23.77 -8.71 1.10
N ALA A 18 22.93 -8.38 2.09
CA ALA A 18 23.01 -7.13 2.82
C ALA A 18 24.35 -6.98 3.57
N LYS A 19 24.82 -8.05 4.23
CA LYS A 19 26.15 -8.07 4.89
C LYS A 19 27.27 -7.86 3.90
N LEU A 20 27.24 -8.57 2.76
CA LEU A 20 28.23 -8.43 1.71
C LEU A 20 28.27 -7.01 1.17
N HIS A 21 27.11 -6.42 0.88
CA HIS A 21 26.99 -5.04 0.42
C HIS A 21 27.61 -4.05 1.42
N SER A 22 27.35 -4.21 2.72
CA SER A 22 27.89 -3.33 3.76
C SER A 22 29.41 -3.40 3.91
N GLN A 23 30.04 -4.49 3.46
CA GLN A 23 31.50 -4.68 3.50
C GLN A 23 32.22 -4.20 2.22
N LEU A 24 31.46 -4.05 1.12
CA LEU A 24 32.00 -3.63 -0.16
C LEU A 24 31.81 -2.12 -0.35
N THR A 25 32.82 -1.45 -0.91
CA THR A 25 32.76 -0.03 -1.32
C THR A 25 32.29 0.12 -2.77
N ALA A 26 31.79 -0.95 -3.38
CA ALA A 26 31.38 -0.98 -4.78
C ALA A 26 29.92 -0.61 -4.95
N THR A 27 29.59 0.09 -6.03
CA THR A 27 28.19 0.28 -6.45
C THR A 27 27.66 -1.02 -7.01
N MET A 28 26.59 -1.53 -6.43
CA MET A 28 25.90 -2.75 -6.86
C MET A 28 24.56 -2.41 -7.49
N ILE A 29 24.27 -3.01 -8.65
CA ILE A 29 22.95 -2.93 -9.29
C ILE A 29 22.26 -4.29 -9.13
N TYR A 30 21.10 -4.26 -8.46
CA TYR A 30 20.28 -5.45 -8.21
C TYR A 30 18.92 -5.29 -8.88
N VAL A 31 18.58 -6.22 -9.78
CA VAL A 31 17.28 -6.20 -10.48
C VAL A 31 16.36 -7.25 -9.86
N THR A 32 15.22 -6.83 -9.40
CA THR A 32 14.21 -7.70 -8.78
C THR A 32 12.79 -7.23 -9.08
N HIS A 33 11.86 -8.15 -9.01
CA HIS A 33 10.42 -7.87 -8.95
C HIS A 33 9.85 -8.10 -7.54
N ASP A 34 10.68 -8.52 -6.59
CA ASP A 34 10.28 -8.71 -5.20
C ASP A 34 10.45 -7.41 -4.43
N GLN A 35 9.33 -6.87 -3.93
CA GLN A 35 9.31 -5.61 -3.19
C GLN A 35 10.10 -5.69 -1.89
N VAL A 36 10.08 -6.84 -1.21
CA VAL A 36 10.80 -7.02 0.05
C VAL A 36 12.30 -6.98 -0.19
N GLU A 37 12.78 -7.57 -1.31
CA GLU A 37 14.19 -7.46 -1.71
C GLU A 37 14.56 -5.99 -1.97
N ALA A 38 13.76 -5.28 -2.79
CA ALA A 38 14.01 -3.88 -3.10
C ALA A 38 14.03 -3.00 -1.85
N MET A 39 13.03 -3.16 -0.97
CA MET A 39 12.89 -2.33 0.24
C MET A 39 13.96 -2.60 1.30
N THR A 40 14.56 -3.80 1.34
CA THR A 40 15.48 -4.22 2.40
C THR A 40 16.96 -4.20 1.99
N LEU A 41 17.26 -4.29 0.69
CA LEU A 41 18.63 -4.38 0.19
C LEU A 41 19.15 -3.07 -0.40
N ALA A 42 18.26 -2.20 -0.90
CA ALA A 42 18.68 -1.04 -1.67
C ALA A 42 18.85 0.22 -0.82
N ASP A 43 19.91 1.00 -1.07
CA ASP A 43 20.02 2.38 -0.63
C ASP A 43 19.10 3.28 -1.48
N ARG A 44 18.96 2.95 -2.77
CA ARG A 44 18.08 3.65 -3.70
C ARG A 44 17.37 2.67 -4.62
N ILE A 45 16.09 2.90 -4.83
CA ILE A 45 15.25 2.13 -5.74
C ILE A 45 14.98 2.97 -6.99
N VAL A 46 15.06 2.34 -8.16
CA VAL A 46 14.57 2.89 -9.43
C VAL A 46 13.34 2.09 -9.84
N VAL A 47 12.17 2.73 -9.82
CA VAL A 47 10.92 2.10 -10.29
C VAL A 47 10.79 2.36 -11.79
N LEU A 48 10.69 1.26 -12.54
CA LEU A 48 10.55 1.26 -14.00
C LEU A 48 9.16 0.78 -14.41
N ASN A 49 8.53 1.47 -15.35
CA ASN A 49 7.28 1.09 -15.97
C ASN A 49 7.39 1.27 -17.48
N ASN A 50 7.23 0.19 -18.25
CA ASN A 50 7.31 0.21 -19.71
C ASN A 50 8.56 0.94 -20.26
N GLY A 51 9.72 0.75 -19.61
CA GLY A 51 10.98 1.38 -20.01
C GLY A 51 11.16 2.83 -19.56
N VAL A 52 10.20 3.41 -18.85
CA VAL A 52 10.26 4.77 -18.31
C VAL A 52 10.54 4.71 -16.81
N ILE A 53 11.38 5.62 -16.32
CA ILE A 53 11.64 5.78 -14.89
C ILE A 53 10.49 6.59 -14.27
N GLU A 54 9.70 5.94 -13.41
CA GLU A 54 8.59 6.56 -12.69
C GLU A 54 9.08 7.35 -11.46
N GLN A 55 9.97 6.76 -10.68
CA GLN A 55 10.57 7.42 -9.52
C GLN A 55 11.91 6.80 -9.16
N VAL A 56 12.80 7.63 -8.61
CA VAL A 56 14.07 7.23 -7.99
C VAL A 56 14.13 7.84 -6.60
N GLY A 57 14.47 7.04 -5.59
CA GLY A 57 14.60 7.52 -4.20
C GLY A 57 15.00 6.39 -3.25
N THR A 58 15.10 6.70 -1.98
CA THR A 58 15.26 5.68 -0.93
C THR A 58 13.98 4.84 -0.80
N PRO A 59 14.05 3.61 -0.28
CA PRO A 59 12.86 2.78 -0.04
C PRO A 59 11.74 3.52 0.70
N ILE A 60 12.08 4.22 1.77
CA ILE A 60 11.13 4.97 2.62
C ILE A 60 10.53 6.17 1.88
N GLU A 61 11.29 6.87 1.04
CA GLU A 61 10.75 7.96 0.21
C GLU A 61 9.71 7.45 -0.78
N LEU A 62 9.99 6.32 -1.46
CA LEU A 62 9.03 5.74 -2.40
C LEU A 62 7.74 5.28 -1.71
N TYR A 63 7.89 4.75 -0.50
CA TYR A 63 6.76 4.27 0.30
C TYR A 63 5.90 5.41 0.83
N ASN A 64 6.53 6.45 1.42
CA ASN A 64 5.82 7.55 2.09
C ASN A 64 5.41 8.68 1.13
N SER A 65 6.14 8.87 0.01
CA SER A 65 5.95 9.99 -0.90
C SER A 65 5.99 9.53 -2.36
N PRO A 66 5.08 8.65 -2.78
CA PRO A 66 5.02 8.20 -4.16
C PRO A 66 4.64 9.38 -5.08
N LYS A 67 5.36 9.55 -6.19
CA LYS A 67 5.13 10.63 -7.15
C LYS A 67 3.88 10.44 -8.00
N ASN A 68 3.43 9.21 -8.11
CA ASN A 68 2.22 8.88 -8.87
C ASN A 68 1.55 7.61 -8.34
N GLN A 69 0.35 7.34 -8.84
CA GLN A 69 -0.45 6.18 -8.49
C GLN A 69 0.28 4.86 -8.77
N PHE A 70 1.00 4.77 -9.89
CA PHE A 70 1.72 3.56 -10.24
C PHE A 70 2.74 3.17 -9.15
N VAL A 71 3.57 4.13 -8.72
CA VAL A 71 4.55 3.90 -7.64
C VAL A 71 3.85 3.54 -6.33
N ALA A 72 2.75 4.24 -6.01
CA ALA A 72 1.97 3.99 -4.79
C ALA A 72 1.41 2.57 -4.72
N GLU A 73 0.91 2.05 -5.85
CA GLU A 73 0.38 0.68 -5.95
C GLU A 73 1.48 -0.37 -6.13
N PHE A 74 2.63 0.02 -6.71
CA PHE A 74 3.74 -0.90 -6.93
C PHE A 74 4.54 -1.16 -5.65
N ILE A 75 4.68 -0.16 -4.76
CA ILE A 75 5.45 -0.24 -3.51
C ILE A 75 4.53 -0.47 -2.32
N GLY A 76 4.64 -1.64 -1.71
CA GLY A 76 3.86 -2.07 -0.54
C GLY A 76 3.07 -3.36 -0.79
N SER A 77 3.03 -4.23 0.21
CA SER A 77 2.28 -5.49 0.19
C SER A 77 1.47 -5.65 1.47
N PRO A 78 0.12 -5.63 1.40
CA PRO A 78 -0.68 -5.39 0.19
C PRO A 78 -0.47 -3.99 -0.42
N LYS A 79 -0.87 -3.81 -1.70
CA LYS A 79 -0.74 -2.53 -2.40
C LYS A 79 -1.61 -1.43 -1.76
N MET A 80 -1.27 -0.17 -2.01
CA MET A 80 -2.10 0.97 -1.60
C MET A 80 -3.50 0.88 -2.22
N ASN A 81 -4.53 1.12 -1.43
CA ASN A 81 -5.90 1.24 -1.93
C ASN A 81 -6.06 2.61 -2.59
N ILE A 82 -6.53 2.63 -3.81
CA ILE A 82 -6.83 3.86 -4.54
C ILE A 82 -8.35 4.00 -4.66
N ILE A 83 -8.92 5.06 -4.11
CA ILE A 83 -10.37 5.30 -4.08
C ILE A 83 -10.67 6.52 -4.94
N ASP A 84 -11.56 6.37 -5.92
CA ASP A 84 -12.00 7.47 -6.78
C ASP A 84 -12.89 8.45 -6.00
N LEU A 85 -12.57 9.73 -6.12
CA LEU A 85 -13.31 10.83 -5.50
C LEU A 85 -14.27 11.52 -6.46
N GLU A 86 -14.20 11.22 -7.75
CA GLU A 86 -14.99 11.82 -8.83
C GLU A 86 -15.61 10.73 -9.72
N GLY A 87 -16.65 11.12 -10.50
CA GLY A 87 -17.27 10.25 -11.49
C GLY A 87 -18.25 9.24 -10.92
N GLU A 88 -18.67 8.29 -11.77
CA GLU A 88 -19.64 7.25 -11.43
C GLU A 88 -19.10 6.23 -10.39
N GLN A 89 -17.79 6.12 -10.26
CA GLN A 89 -17.10 5.25 -9.29
C GLN A 89 -16.88 5.94 -7.94
N LYS A 90 -17.28 7.21 -7.80
CA LYS A 90 -17.22 7.91 -6.52
C LYS A 90 -17.96 7.07 -5.46
N SER A 91 -17.23 6.63 -4.46
CA SER A 91 -17.83 5.98 -3.31
C SER A 91 -18.63 7.00 -2.52
N SER A 92 -19.97 6.90 -2.55
CA SER A 92 -20.85 7.70 -1.68
C SER A 92 -20.61 7.39 -0.19
N LEU A 93 -19.78 6.41 0.09
CA LEU A 93 -19.46 5.90 1.42
C LEU A 93 -18.20 6.56 2.02
N ILE A 94 -17.54 7.45 1.22
CA ILE A 94 -16.35 8.16 1.69
C ILE A 94 -16.69 9.60 2.12
N ASN A 95 -16.27 9.96 3.32
CA ASN A 95 -16.51 11.29 3.91
C ASN A 95 -15.17 11.93 4.30
N ILE A 96 -14.56 12.65 3.34
CA ILE A 96 -13.28 13.33 3.53
C ILE A 96 -13.30 14.73 2.89
N GLN A 97 -12.41 15.59 3.37
CA GLN A 97 -12.10 16.86 2.72
C GLN A 97 -10.83 16.69 1.86
N ALA A 98 -11.02 16.55 0.57
CA ALA A 98 -9.93 16.42 -0.38
C ALA A 98 -9.42 17.80 -0.84
N PRO A 99 -8.11 17.96 -1.10
CA PRO A 99 -7.56 19.13 -1.77
C PRO A 99 -8.19 19.35 -3.15
N ASN A 100 -8.14 20.60 -3.65
CA ASN A 100 -8.56 20.91 -5.01
C ASN A 100 -7.78 20.07 -6.03
N GLN A 101 -8.43 19.67 -7.11
CA GLN A 101 -7.90 18.81 -8.18
C GLN A 101 -7.63 17.35 -7.79
N SER A 102 -8.02 16.92 -6.60
CA SER A 102 -7.95 15.51 -6.19
C SER A 102 -9.03 14.71 -6.90
N ALA A 103 -8.62 13.83 -7.80
CA ALA A 103 -9.52 12.86 -8.43
C ALA A 103 -9.57 11.53 -7.66
N LYS A 104 -8.48 11.22 -6.92
CA LYS A 104 -8.35 9.96 -6.18
C LYS A 104 -7.66 10.19 -4.85
N ILE A 105 -7.97 9.31 -3.87
CA ILE A 105 -7.23 9.19 -2.61
C ILE A 105 -6.63 7.80 -2.49
N GLY A 106 -5.38 7.74 -2.03
CA GLY A 106 -4.66 6.53 -1.70
C GLY A 106 -4.52 6.35 -0.19
N ILE A 107 -4.87 5.17 0.31
CA ILE A 107 -4.67 4.79 1.72
C ILE A 107 -4.02 3.41 1.77
N ARG A 108 -2.94 3.26 2.51
CA ARG A 108 -2.29 1.97 2.70
C ARG A 108 -3.12 1.08 3.63
N PRO A 109 -3.13 -0.25 3.40
CA PRO A 109 -3.91 -1.20 4.19
C PRO A 109 -3.69 -1.11 5.70
N GLU A 110 -2.46 -0.88 6.14
CA GLU A 110 -2.05 -0.80 7.54
C GLU A 110 -2.43 0.53 8.24
N HIS A 111 -2.89 1.52 7.48
CA HIS A 111 -3.33 2.78 8.06
C HIS A 111 -4.82 2.82 8.40
N PHE A 112 -5.58 1.82 7.95
CA PHE A 112 -6.96 1.67 8.36
C PHE A 112 -7.08 1.19 9.81
N ARG A 113 -8.11 1.68 10.46
CA ARG A 113 -8.58 1.22 11.77
C ARG A 113 -10.10 1.21 11.79
N VAL A 114 -10.69 0.36 12.60
CA VAL A 114 -12.13 0.38 12.84
C VAL A 114 -12.48 1.69 13.53
N ALA A 115 -13.44 2.42 12.98
CA ALA A 115 -13.84 3.71 13.51
C ALA A 115 -14.55 3.53 14.86
N SER A 116 -14.21 4.37 15.83
CA SER A 116 -14.87 4.45 17.11
C SER A 116 -15.72 5.74 17.19
N ASN A 117 -16.93 5.63 17.72
CA ASN A 117 -17.78 6.76 18.15
C ASN A 117 -17.98 7.89 17.11
N GLY A 118 -18.38 7.55 15.88
CA GLY A 118 -18.90 8.54 14.93
C GLY A 118 -17.87 9.24 14.04
N SER A 119 -16.58 8.88 14.12
CA SER A 119 -15.53 9.42 13.23
C SER A 119 -15.26 8.50 12.05
N SER A 120 -16.28 8.15 11.26
CA SER A 120 -16.12 7.31 10.08
C SER A 120 -15.78 8.14 8.85
N LYS A 121 -14.68 7.78 8.17
CA LYS A 121 -14.33 8.35 6.87
C LYS A 121 -14.76 7.47 5.72
N LEU A 122 -14.93 6.17 5.97
CA LEU A 122 -15.29 5.20 4.94
C LEU A 122 -16.15 4.09 5.56
N GLN A 123 -17.13 3.62 4.79
CA GLN A 123 -17.99 2.50 5.18
C GLN A 123 -18.00 1.44 4.08
N GLY A 124 -18.00 0.17 4.47
CA GLY A 124 -18.07 -0.93 3.51
C GLY A 124 -18.48 -2.24 4.17
N THR A 125 -18.78 -3.24 3.34
CA THR A 125 -19.17 -4.58 3.78
C THR A 125 -18.01 -5.55 3.67
N VAL A 126 -17.68 -6.25 4.75
CA VAL A 126 -16.60 -7.26 4.77
C VAL A 126 -17.00 -8.45 3.90
N ARG A 127 -16.20 -8.76 2.89
CA ARG A 127 -16.41 -9.89 1.97
C ARG A 127 -15.59 -11.11 2.35
N HIS A 128 -14.37 -10.89 2.79
CA HIS A 128 -13.44 -11.95 3.14
C HIS A 128 -12.49 -11.48 4.24
N ILE A 129 -12.00 -12.43 5.05
CA ILE A 129 -11.03 -12.19 6.12
C ILE A 129 -9.97 -13.28 6.05
N GLU A 130 -8.70 -12.88 5.95
CA GLU A 130 -7.55 -13.76 6.15
C GLU A 130 -6.93 -13.47 7.52
N ASN A 131 -6.91 -14.45 8.39
CA ASN A 131 -6.23 -14.34 9.68
C ASN A 131 -4.81 -14.89 9.54
N LEU A 132 -3.82 -13.98 9.58
CA LEU A 132 -2.40 -14.33 9.45
C LEU A 132 -1.70 -14.49 10.81
N GLY A 133 -2.47 -14.49 11.90
CA GLY A 133 -1.98 -14.65 13.27
C GLY A 133 -1.50 -13.34 13.89
N GLU A 134 -0.70 -12.54 13.22
CA GLU A 134 -0.24 -11.23 13.67
C GLU A 134 -1.19 -10.09 13.30
N HIS A 135 -2.00 -10.26 12.26
CA HIS A 135 -2.99 -9.29 11.79
C HIS A 135 -4.07 -9.96 10.95
N LEU A 136 -5.18 -9.25 10.74
CA LEU A 136 -6.23 -9.62 9.80
C LEU A 136 -6.06 -8.84 8.51
N LEU A 137 -6.18 -9.50 7.35
CA LEU A 137 -6.44 -8.84 6.08
C LEU A 137 -7.94 -8.94 5.79
N CYS A 138 -8.60 -7.80 5.83
CA CYS A 138 -10.03 -7.69 5.58
C CYS A 138 -10.26 -7.10 4.19
N TYR A 139 -10.98 -7.84 3.34
CA TYR A 139 -11.40 -7.41 2.02
C TYR A 139 -12.80 -6.83 2.12
N ILE A 140 -12.94 -5.55 1.81
CA ILE A 140 -14.12 -4.75 2.13
C ILE A 140 -14.68 -4.16 0.85
N ASN A 141 -15.89 -4.54 0.52
CA ASN A 141 -16.62 -4.04 -0.65
C ASN A 141 -17.24 -2.67 -0.34
N LEU A 142 -16.96 -1.68 -1.18
CA LEU A 142 -17.49 -0.33 -1.12
C LEU A 142 -18.69 -0.08 -2.06
N GLY A 143 -19.22 -1.14 -2.67
CA GLY A 143 -20.28 -1.06 -3.66
C GLY A 143 -19.77 -1.22 -5.11
N LYS A 144 -20.64 -1.61 -6.04
CA LYS A 144 -20.33 -1.79 -7.48
C LYS A 144 -19.04 -2.59 -7.76
N ASP A 145 -18.80 -3.68 -7.02
CA ASP A 145 -17.60 -4.53 -7.11
C ASP A 145 -16.27 -3.80 -6.81
N TYR A 146 -16.33 -2.66 -6.15
CA TYR A 146 -15.16 -1.92 -5.72
C TYR A 146 -14.72 -2.42 -4.34
N GLU A 147 -13.52 -2.96 -4.24
CA GLU A 147 -12.99 -3.58 -3.04
C GLU A 147 -11.70 -2.90 -2.57
N ILE A 148 -11.58 -2.76 -1.27
CA ILE A 148 -10.33 -2.34 -0.60
C ILE A 148 -9.84 -3.43 0.34
N THR A 149 -8.56 -3.40 0.64
CA THR A 149 -7.93 -4.25 1.65
C THR A 149 -7.54 -3.42 2.87
N ALA A 150 -7.99 -3.82 4.05
CA ALA A 150 -7.54 -3.24 5.33
C ALA A 150 -6.74 -4.27 6.12
N LYS A 151 -5.60 -3.83 6.67
CA LYS A 151 -4.79 -4.61 7.61
C LYS A 151 -5.13 -4.17 9.02
N LEU A 152 -5.85 -5.02 9.75
CA LEU A 152 -6.43 -4.70 11.05
C LEU A 152 -5.83 -5.58 12.16
N ASP A 153 -5.97 -5.15 13.40
CA ASP A 153 -5.52 -5.91 14.56
C ASP A 153 -6.34 -7.19 14.75
N VAL A 154 -5.69 -8.28 15.18
CA VAL A 154 -6.35 -9.59 15.41
C VAL A 154 -7.43 -9.52 16.49
N SER A 155 -7.31 -8.56 17.42
CA SER A 155 -8.31 -8.31 18.47
C SER A 155 -9.59 -7.64 17.95
N SER A 156 -9.61 -7.22 16.68
CA SER A 156 -10.80 -6.66 16.07
C SER A 156 -11.83 -7.75 15.83
N GLU A 157 -12.95 -7.70 16.54
CA GLU A 157 -14.07 -8.65 16.40
C GLU A 157 -14.86 -8.29 15.13
N ILE A 158 -14.42 -8.78 13.97
CA ILE A 158 -15.01 -8.48 12.66
C ILE A 158 -15.53 -9.77 12.04
N ASN A 159 -16.73 -9.73 11.46
CA ASN A 159 -17.37 -10.85 10.81
C ASN A 159 -17.58 -10.62 9.32
N ILE A 160 -17.59 -11.70 8.54
CA ILE A 160 -17.96 -11.66 7.12
C ILE A 160 -19.42 -11.20 6.99
N SER A 161 -19.69 -10.41 5.99
CA SER A 161 -20.98 -9.73 5.71
C SER A 161 -21.34 -8.61 6.70
N GLU A 162 -20.49 -8.31 7.66
CA GLU A 162 -20.65 -7.16 8.54
C GLU A 162 -20.38 -5.85 7.78
N VAL A 163 -21.15 -4.81 8.10
CA VAL A 163 -20.87 -3.44 7.65
C VAL A 163 -19.97 -2.79 8.68
N ILE A 164 -18.75 -2.48 8.28
CA ILE A 164 -17.79 -1.81 9.15
C ILE A 164 -17.54 -0.36 8.73
N GLN A 165 -17.17 0.43 9.69
CA GLN A 165 -16.76 1.82 9.51
C GLN A 165 -15.25 1.93 9.74
N LEU A 166 -14.58 2.59 8.82
CA LEU A 166 -13.14 2.75 8.84
C LEU A 166 -12.75 4.21 9.00
N ASP A 167 -11.65 4.42 9.69
CA ASP A 167 -10.98 5.71 9.86
C ASP A 167 -9.47 5.55 9.65
N TRP A 168 -8.78 6.67 9.47
CA TRP A 168 -7.31 6.78 9.38
C TRP A 168 -6.84 8.18 9.77
N GLN A 169 -5.57 8.35 10.03
CA GLN A 169 -4.99 9.67 10.30
C GLN A 169 -4.80 10.46 9.00
N LYS A 170 -5.01 11.76 9.05
CA LYS A 170 -4.92 12.65 7.87
C LYS A 170 -3.52 12.64 7.21
N ASN A 171 -2.47 12.44 7.97
CA ASN A 171 -1.09 12.35 7.46
C ASN A 171 -0.79 11.09 6.64
N HIS A 172 -1.74 10.15 6.54
CA HIS A 172 -1.65 8.94 5.72
C HIS A 172 -2.46 9.05 4.42
N GLU A 173 -3.01 10.22 4.14
CA GLU A 173 -3.76 10.49 2.92
C GLU A 173 -2.80 10.84 1.78
N HIS A 174 -2.91 10.12 0.67
CA HIS A 174 -2.19 10.42 -0.56
C HIS A 174 -3.22 10.81 -1.62
N PHE A 175 -3.07 12.01 -2.18
CA PHE A 175 -4.00 12.48 -3.19
C PHE A 175 -3.36 12.45 -4.58
N PHE A 176 -4.17 12.08 -5.57
CA PHE A 176 -3.74 12.02 -6.97
C PHE A 176 -4.76 12.74 -7.85
N ASN A 177 -4.26 13.42 -8.88
CA ASN A 177 -5.11 14.01 -9.91
C ASN A 177 -5.66 12.94 -10.87
N SER A 178 -6.46 13.34 -11.84
CA SER A 178 -7.04 12.44 -12.85
C SER A 178 -6.00 11.68 -13.69
N SER A 179 -4.80 12.24 -13.84
CA SER A 179 -3.67 11.59 -14.52
C SER A 179 -2.85 10.67 -13.61
N GLY A 180 -3.25 10.51 -12.35
CA GLY A 180 -2.55 9.69 -11.37
C GLY A 180 -1.27 10.32 -10.80
N ILE A 181 -1.03 11.60 -11.01
CA ILE A 181 0.12 12.32 -10.43
C ILE A 181 -0.23 12.75 -9.00
N SER A 182 0.72 12.56 -8.08
CA SER A 182 0.59 13.01 -6.69
C SER A 182 0.50 14.52 -6.60
N ILE A 183 -0.40 15.01 -5.76
CA ILE A 183 -0.64 16.44 -5.49
C ILE A 183 -0.44 16.79 -4.02
N ASN A 184 0.22 15.92 -3.27
CA ASN A 184 0.58 16.12 -1.86
C ASN A 184 1.79 17.05 -1.71
#